data_3f62bd43a0712f21617b143c536cb42d
#
_entry.id   3f62bd43a0712f21617b143c536cb42d
#
_cell.length_a   1.000
_cell.length_b   1.000
_cell.length_c   1.000
_cell.angle_alpha   90.00
_cell.angle_beta   90.00
_cell.angle_gamma   90.00
#
_symmetry.space_group_name_H-M   'P 1'
#
loop_
_entity.id
_entity.type
_entity.pdbx_description
1 polymer ?
#
loop_
_entity_poly.entity_id
_entity_poly.type
_entity_poly.pdbx_seq_one_letter_code
_entity_poly.pdbx_strand_id
1 'polypeptide(L)'
;MKIQGHRKVGFIGACWFIYFTFFSYPIWLVLISAWFFILGNTAPDTLEISRYEEKSYFKRKSLIPHRTYTHWLVLWVFLLVAGAYFTITKTYGLILFGYASGGLIHLLCDLPNPTGIPILHPRKRRKSLNWWKSGEYENAITLMLTAH
;
A
#
# COMPACT_ATOMS: atom_id res chain seq x y z
N MET A 1 0.52 -4.52 9.99
CA MET A 1 1.80 -3.87 10.39
C MET A 1 1.48 -2.56 11.10
N LYS A 2 2.40 -1.97 11.91
CA LYS A 2 2.19 -0.61 12.46
C LYS A 2 2.44 0.44 11.37
N ILE A 3 1.86 1.63 11.53
CA ILE A 3 2.00 2.74 10.55
C ILE A 3 3.47 3.11 10.25
N GLN A 4 4.33 3.04 11.26
CA GLN A 4 5.77 3.29 11.08
C GLN A 4 6.46 2.23 10.23
N GLY A 5 6.06 0.97 10.37
CA GLY A 5 6.56 -0.13 9.55
C GLY A 5 6.15 0.04 8.08
N HIS A 6 4.88 0.37 7.80
CA HIS A 6 4.43 0.65 6.43
C HIS A 6 5.23 1.82 5.80
N ARG A 7 5.49 2.89 6.56
CA ARG A 7 6.29 4.03 6.06
C ARG A 7 7.72 3.62 5.68
N LYS A 8 8.39 2.80 6.51
CA LYS A 8 9.73 2.28 6.21
C LYS A 8 9.73 1.42 4.94
N VAL A 9 8.81 0.46 4.86
CA VAL A 9 8.67 -0.40 3.66
C VAL A 9 8.33 0.42 2.43
N GLY A 10 7.46 1.42 2.55
CA GLY A 10 7.12 2.33 1.46
C GLY A 10 8.31 3.13 0.95
N PHE A 11 9.16 3.62 1.84
CA PHE A 11 10.38 4.33 1.46
C PHE A 11 11.39 3.41 0.76
N ILE A 12 11.67 2.24 1.31
CA ILE A 12 12.57 1.26 0.71
C ILE A 12 12.03 0.81 -0.65
N GLY A 13 10.73 0.51 -0.74
CA GLY A 13 10.09 0.15 -2.00
C GLY A 13 10.19 1.25 -3.06
N ALA A 14 10.09 2.52 -2.66
CA ALA A 14 10.30 3.66 -3.57
C ALA A 14 11.75 3.75 -4.07
N CYS A 15 12.74 3.43 -3.23
CA CYS A 15 14.14 3.35 -3.67
C CYS A 15 14.34 2.24 -4.72
N TRP A 16 13.77 1.06 -4.49
CA TRP A 16 13.78 -0.02 -5.48
C TRP A 16 13.04 0.37 -6.75
N PHE A 17 11.90 1.05 -6.64
CA PHE A 17 11.15 1.54 -7.80
C PHE A 17 12.00 2.50 -8.64
N ILE A 18 12.72 3.43 -8.00
CA ILE A 18 13.67 4.33 -8.68
C ILE A 18 14.75 3.51 -9.38
N TYR A 19 15.38 2.58 -8.67
CA TYR A 19 16.46 1.75 -9.25
C TYR A 19 16.03 1.04 -10.53
N PHE A 20 14.85 0.41 -10.54
CA PHE A 20 14.37 -0.34 -11.71
C PHE A 20 13.87 0.55 -12.86
N THR A 21 13.49 1.79 -12.58
CA THR A 21 12.90 2.67 -13.61
C THR A 21 13.86 3.75 -14.09
N PHE A 22 14.94 4.00 -13.36
CA PHE A 22 15.88 5.10 -13.61
C PHE A 22 16.43 5.14 -15.04
N PHE A 23 16.81 4.00 -15.61
CA PHE A 23 17.40 3.95 -16.95
C PHE A 23 16.36 3.92 -18.09
N SER A 24 15.09 3.73 -17.77
CA SER A 24 14.02 3.55 -18.76
C SER A 24 13.16 4.78 -18.96
N TYR A 25 13.18 5.74 -18.01
CA TYR A 25 12.29 6.90 -18.00
C TYR A 25 13.01 8.19 -17.61
N PRO A 26 12.48 9.38 -18.02
CA PRO A 26 13.04 10.66 -17.60
C PRO A 26 13.06 10.79 -16.08
N ILE A 27 14.17 11.29 -15.52
CA ILE A 27 14.40 11.34 -14.08
C ILE A 27 13.27 12.05 -13.29
N TRP A 28 12.75 13.14 -13.83
CA TRP A 28 11.64 13.87 -13.19
C TRP A 28 10.40 13.01 -13.04
N LEU A 29 10.09 12.17 -14.05
CA LEU A 29 8.94 11.27 -14.02
C LEU A 29 9.17 10.14 -13.02
N VAL A 30 10.38 9.59 -12.95
CA VAL A 30 10.77 8.57 -11.97
C VAL A 30 10.59 9.10 -10.55
N LEU A 31 11.07 10.32 -10.26
CA LEU A 31 10.95 10.92 -8.93
C LEU A 31 9.50 11.20 -8.54
N ILE A 32 8.69 11.74 -9.45
CA ILE A 32 7.25 11.93 -9.22
C ILE A 32 6.57 10.58 -8.96
N SER A 33 6.87 9.56 -9.76
CA SER A 33 6.25 8.23 -9.62
C SER A 33 6.68 7.54 -8.32
N ALA A 34 7.91 7.71 -7.87
CA ALA A 34 8.39 7.23 -6.58
C ALA A 34 7.70 7.95 -5.41
N TRP A 35 7.43 9.24 -5.55
CA TRP A 35 6.61 9.98 -4.58
C TRP A 35 5.19 9.40 -4.50
N PHE A 36 4.56 9.15 -5.66
CA PHE A 36 3.24 8.51 -5.72
C PHE A 36 3.26 7.08 -5.18
N PHE A 37 4.37 6.35 -5.30
CA PHE A 37 4.56 5.06 -4.65
C PHE A 37 4.45 5.18 -3.12
N ILE A 38 5.11 6.15 -2.51
CA ILE A 38 5.02 6.41 -1.05
C ILE A 38 3.59 6.78 -0.65
N LEU A 39 2.93 7.64 -1.43
CA LEU A 39 1.53 8.00 -1.21
C LEU A 39 0.61 6.77 -1.32
N GLY A 40 0.80 5.95 -2.35
CA GLY A 40 0.07 4.70 -2.54
C GLY A 40 0.24 3.74 -1.36
N ASN A 41 1.47 3.62 -0.85
CA ASN A 41 1.74 2.76 0.31
C ASN A 41 1.03 3.23 1.60
N THR A 42 0.69 4.50 1.73
CA THR A 42 -0.07 5.00 2.89
C THR A 42 -1.56 5.12 2.62
N ALA A 43 -1.98 5.09 1.36
CA ALA A 43 -3.35 5.33 0.93
C ALA A 43 -4.40 4.39 1.56
N PRO A 44 -4.18 3.07 1.69
CA PRO A 44 -5.17 2.19 2.30
C PRO A 44 -5.61 2.65 3.69
N ASP A 45 -4.68 3.13 4.51
CA ASP A 45 -4.95 3.62 5.86
C ASP A 45 -5.46 5.07 5.88
N THR A 46 -4.95 5.94 5.01
CA THR A 46 -5.29 7.37 5.02
C THR A 46 -6.63 7.67 4.36
N LEU A 47 -7.05 6.86 3.39
CA LEU A 47 -8.36 6.98 2.75
C LEU A 47 -9.51 6.49 3.63
N GLU A 48 -9.21 5.88 4.77
CA GLU A 48 -10.20 5.55 5.79
C GLU A 48 -10.62 6.82 6.53
N ILE A 49 -11.70 7.45 6.06
CA ILE A 49 -12.24 8.67 6.69
C ILE A 49 -12.88 8.31 8.03
N SER A 50 -12.14 8.57 9.12
CA SER A 50 -12.67 8.42 10.47
C SER A 50 -13.42 9.70 10.90
N ARG A 51 -14.71 9.60 11.20
CA ARG A 51 -15.44 10.64 11.93
C ARG A 51 -15.30 10.40 13.43
N TYR A 52 -14.88 11.41 14.16
CA TYR A 52 -14.99 11.40 15.63
C TYR A 52 -16.44 11.69 15.98
N GLU A 53 -17.14 10.76 16.64
CA GLU A 53 -18.41 11.07 17.32
C GLU A 53 -18.07 11.73 18.66
N GLU A 54 -18.54 12.95 18.87
CA GLU A 54 -18.30 13.81 20.03
C GLU A 54 -18.77 13.21 21.39
N LYS A 55 -19.54 12.14 21.38
CA LYS A 55 -20.17 11.52 22.56
C LYS A 55 -19.50 10.26 23.10
N SER A 56 -18.40 9.77 22.50
CA SER A 56 -17.70 8.60 23.06
C SER A 56 -16.21 8.67 22.74
N TYR A 57 -15.42 8.97 23.75
CA TYR A 57 -13.95 9.06 23.71
C TYR A 57 -13.24 7.79 23.20
N PHE A 58 -13.97 6.68 22.96
CA PHE A 58 -13.40 5.37 22.64
C PHE A 58 -13.92 4.69 21.36
N LYS A 59 -14.93 5.24 20.65
CA LYS A 59 -15.43 4.62 19.41
C LYS A 59 -15.14 5.50 18.19
N ARG A 60 -14.10 5.16 17.43
CA ARG A 60 -13.93 5.64 16.07
C ARG A 60 -14.97 4.99 15.17
N LYS A 61 -15.97 5.76 14.73
CA LYS A 61 -16.88 5.32 13.68
C LYS A 61 -16.35 5.86 12.36
N SER A 62 -15.76 5.02 11.52
CA SER A 62 -15.34 5.43 10.19
C SER A 62 -16.51 5.33 9.22
N LEU A 63 -16.64 6.30 8.30
CA LEU A 63 -17.59 6.24 7.18
C LEU A 63 -17.34 5.02 6.28
N ILE A 64 -16.06 4.66 6.09
CA ILE A 64 -15.63 3.44 5.43
C ILE A 64 -15.10 2.53 6.52
N PRO A 65 -15.72 1.37 6.79
CA PRO A 65 -15.25 0.46 7.82
C PRO A 65 -13.79 0.05 7.57
N HIS A 66 -12.99 0.03 8.63
CA HIS A 66 -11.57 -0.32 8.56
C HIS A 66 -11.33 -1.62 7.78
N ARG A 67 -10.34 -1.58 6.88
CA ARG A 67 -9.94 -2.71 6.02
C ARG A 67 -11.07 -3.27 5.15
N THR A 68 -11.82 -2.42 4.49
CA THR A 68 -12.84 -2.80 3.51
C THR A 68 -12.40 -2.41 2.09
N TYR A 69 -13.00 -1.36 1.55
CA TYR A 69 -12.76 -0.94 0.16
C TYR A 69 -11.32 -0.48 -0.09
N THR A 70 -10.72 0.22 0.87
CA THR A 70 -9.35 0.74 0.78
C THR A 70 -8.29 -0.36 0.80
N HIS A 71 -8.59 -1.48 1.46
CA HIS A 71 -7.73 -2.66 1.54
C HIS A 71 -8.15 -3.78 0.59
N TRP A 72 -9.04 -3.52 -0.37
CA TRP A 72 -9.52 -4.54 -1.29
C TRP A 72 -8.45 -4.86 -2.35
N LEU A 73 -7.91 -6.08 -2.29
CA LEU A 73 -6.80 -6.52 -3.14
C LEU A 73 -7.10 -6.36 -4.63
N VAL A 74 -8.31 -6.76 -5.08
CA VAL A 74 -8.69 -6.67 -6.50
C VAL A 74 -8.63 -5.23 -7.02
N LEU A 75 -9.00 -4.24 -6.20
CA LEU A 75 -8.90 -2.83 -6.58
C LEU A 75 -7.46 -2.43 -6.89
N TRP A 76 -6.53 -2.80 -6.00
CA TRP A 76 -5.11 -2.43 -6.17
C TRP A 76 -4.44 -3.19 -7.31
N VAL A 77 -4.80 -4.46 -7.53
CA VAL A 77 -4.35 -5.23 -8.70
C VAL A 77 -4.90 -4.61 -9.99
N PHE A 78 -6.17 -4.21 -10.02
CA PHE A 78 -6.74 -3.50 -11.17
C PHE A 78 -6.00 -2.20 -11.48
N LEU A 79 -5.74 -1.37 -10.46
CA LEU A 79 -4.97 -0.13 -10.62
C LEU A 79 -3.54 -0.39 -11.10
N LEU A 80 -2.91 -1.48 -10.63
CA LEU A 80 -1.57 -1.87 -11.06
C LEU A 80 -1.55 -2.25 -12.55
N VAL A 81 -2.50 -3.09 -12.98
CA VAL A 81 -2.62 -3.52 -14.39
C VAL A 81 -2.94 -2.31 -15.29
N ALA A 82 -3.85 -1.44 -14.87
CA ALA A 82 -4.15 -0.21 -15.59
C ALA A 82 -2.91 0.71 -15.68
N GLY A 83 -2.18 0.88 -14.58
CA GLY A 83 -0.93 1.65 -14.54
C GLY A 83 0.12 1.07 -15.49
N ALA A 84 0.31 -0.24 -15.50
CA ALA A 84 1.22 -0.93 -16.42
C ALA A 84 0.80 -0.70 -17.89
N TYR A 85 -0.46 -0.88 -18.21
CA TYR A 85 -1.00 -0.62 -19.55
C TYR A 85 -0.76 0.82 -19.99
N PHE A 86 -1.08 1.78 -19.13
CA PHE A 86 -0.85 3.20 -19.44
C PHE A 86 0.64 3.56 -19.50
N THR A 87 1.52 2.85 -18.81
CA THR A 87 2.96 3.06 -18.92
C THR A 87 3.48 2.65 -20.30
N ILE A 88 2.93 1.58 -20.89
CA ILE A 88 3.29 1.13 -22.24
C ILE A 88 2.76 2.09 -23.31
N THR A 89 1.53 2.62 -23.14
CA THR A 89 0.88 3.48 -24.12
C THR A 89 1.20 4.97 -23.96
N LYS A 90 1.43 5.40 -22.73
CA LYS A 90 1.73 6.79 -22.34
C LYS A 90 2.70 6.79 -21.17
N THR A 91 3.86 7.38 -21.34
CA THR A 91 4.96 7.38 -20.35
C THR A 91 4.53 7.82 -18.95
N TYR A 92 3.61 8.77 -18.83
CA TYR A 92 3.08 9.23 -17.53
C TYR A 92 2.22 8.19 -16.78
N GLY A 93 1.85 7.09 -17.41
CA GLY A 93 1.22 5.95 -16.75
C GLY A 93 2.09 5.39 -15.61
N LEU A 94 3.41 5.66 -15.62
CA LEU A 94 4.34 5.30 -14.57
C LEU A 94 3.91 5.85 -13.19
N ILE A 95 3.25 7.01 -13.15
CA ILE A 95 2.74 7.61 -11.91
C ILE A 95 1.65 6.72 -11.29
N LEU A 96 0.69 6.28 -12.09
CA LEU A 96 -0.37 5.36 -11.62
C LEU A 96 0.21 4.00 -11.23
N PHE A 97 1.17 3.51 -12.00
CA PHE A 97 1.86 2.26 -11.71
C PHE A 97 2.61 2.34 -10.38
N GLY A 98 3.34 3.43 -10.11
CA GLY A 98 4.00 3.68 -8.82
C GLY A 98 3.00 3.71 -7.67
N TYR A 99 1.92 4.48 -7.80
CA TYR A 99 0.86 4.58 -6.78
C TYR A 99 0.25 3.21 -6.46
N ALA A 100 -0.13 2.46 -7.47
CA ALA A 100 -0.73 1.14 -7.31
C ALA A 100 0.23 0.11 -6.71
N SER A 101 1.51 0.15 -7.11
CA SER A 101 2.57 -0.69 -6.55
C SER A 101 2.75 -0.44 -5.05
N GLY A 102 2.78 0.83 -4.63
CA GLY A 102 2.85 1.21 -3.22
C GLY A 102 1.68 0.65 -2.42
N GLY A 103 0.45 0.84 -2.90
CA GLY A 103 -0.75 0.31 -2.23
C GLY A 103 -0.78 -1.21 -2.16
N LEU A 104 -0.33 -1.89 -3.21
CA LEU A 104 -0.24 -3.35 -3.21
C LEU A 104 0.78 -3.85 -2.18
N ILE A 105 1.95 -3.22 -2.07
CA ILE A 105 2.96 -3.55 -1.05
C ILE A 105 2.40 -3.36 0.37
N HIS A 106 1.63 -2.29 0.62
CA HIS A 106 0.93 -2.11 1.89
C HIS A 106 0.05 -3.32 2.23
N LEU A 107 -0.79 -3.74 1.28
CA LEU A 107 -1.68 -4.89 1.47
C LEU A 107 -0.91 -6.20 1.71
N LEU A 108 0.19 -6.42 0.99
CA LEU A 108 1.06 -7.58 1.18
C LEU A 108 1.68 -7.60 2.58
N CYS A 109 2.06 -6.45 3.12
CA CYS A 109 2.55 -6.32 4.49
C CYS A 109 1.45 -6.56 5.55
N ASP A 110 0.18 -6.39 5.18
CA ASP A 110 -0.96 -6.63 6.08
C ASP A 110 -1.54 -8.04 5.99
N LEU A 111 -1.26 -8.76 4.91
CA LEU A 111 -1.74 -10.13 4.70
C LEU A 111 -1.29 -11.12 5.79
N PRO A 112 -0.04 -11.05 6.34
CA PRO A 112 0.40 -11.92 7.42
C PRO A 112 -0.28 -11.66 8.77
N ASN A 113 -0.88 -10.48 8.97
CA ASN A 113 -1.57 -10.13 10.22
C ASN A 113 -2.84 -10.99 10.43
N PRO A 114 -3.21 -11.32 11.69
CA PRO A 114 -4.41 -12.10 11.98
C PRO A 114 -5.70 -11.49 11.44
N THR A 115 -5.77 -10.16 11.35
CA THR A 115 -6.93 -9.44 10.80
C THR A 115 -7.09 -9.57 9.29
N GLY A 116 -6.01 -9.88 8.56
CA GLY A 116 -5.99 -10.10 7.12
C GLY A 116 -6.52 -8.96 6.27
N ILE A 117 -6.67 -9.23 4.98
CA ILE A 117 -7.21 -8.31 3.97
C ILE A 117 -8.36 -8.94 3.19
N PRO A 118 -9.32 -8.15 2.67
CA PRO A 118 -10.35 -8.65 1.76
C PRO A 118 -9.74 -8.87 0.37
N ILE A 119 -9.85 -10.10 -0.15
CA ILE A 119 -9.33 -10.45 -1.48
C ILE A 119 -10.37 -10.19 -2.55
N LEU A 120 -11.45 -11.01 -2.59
CA LEU A 120 -12.41 -11.01 -3.68
C LEU A 120 -13.55 -10.01 -3.48
N HIS A 121 -13.92 -9.70 -2.26
CA HIS A 121 -15.05 -8.83 -1.96
C HIS A 121 -14.78 -7.97 -0.73
N PRO A 122 -14.93 -6.63 -0.81
CA PRO A 122 -14.49 -5.71 0.23
C PRO A 122 -15.20 -5.86 1.58
N ARG A 123 -16.41 -6.42 1.61
CA ARG A 123 -17.22 -6.60 2.82
C ARG A 123 -17.36 -8.05 3.29
N LYS A 124 -16.80 -9.01 2.54
CA LYS A 124 -16.88 -10.44 2.87
C LYS A 124 -15.59 -10.94 3.52
N ARG A 125 -15.45 -12.27 3.64
CA ARG A 125 -14.35 -12.95 4.32
C ARG A 125 -12.99 -12.34 4.00
N ARG A 126 -12.27 -11.92 5.02
CA ARG A 126 -10.87 -11.53 4.94
C ARG A 126 -10.00 -12.79 4.93
N LYS A 127 -8.89 -12.72 4.20
CA LYS A 127 -7.86 -13.77 4.20
C LYS A 127 -6.67 -13.27 5.00
N SER A 128 -6.11 -14.12 5.83
CA SER A 128 -4.91 -13.87 6.62
C SER A 128 -4.04 -15.12 6.57
N LEU A 129 -2.72 -14.92 6.53
CA LEU A 129 -1.74 -16.00 6.71
C LEU A 129 -1.55 -16.32 8.19
N ASN A 130 -1.93 -15.39 9.07
CA ASN A 130 -1.83 -15.53 10.53
C ASN A 130 -0.41 -15.93 11.01
N TRP A 131 0.63 -15.36 10.37
CA TRP A 131 2.03 -15.70 10.69
C TRP A 131 2.54 -14.95 11.90
N TRP A 132 2.14 -13.68 12.09
CA TRP A 132 2.60 -12.84 13.20
C TRP A 132 1.60 -11.72 13.52
N LYS A 133 1.71 -11.18 14.73
CA LYS A 133 0.96 -10.00 15.16
C LYS A 133 1.65 -8.72 14.70
N SER A 134 0.85 -7.67 14.56
CA SER A 134 1.34 -6.34 14.18
C SER A 134 2.44 -5.86 15.13
N GLY A 135 3.62 -5.58 14.62
CA GLY A 135 4.77 -5.08 15.38
C GLY A 135 5.83 -6.11 15.77
N GLU A 136 5.59 -7.42 15.60
CA GLU A 136 6.54 -8.45 16.02
C GLU A 136 7.78 -8.56 15.11
N TYR A 137 7.62 -8.46 13.79
CA TYR A 137 8.70 -8.68 12.81
C TYR A 137 9.00 -7.47 11.92
N GLU A 138 8.53 -6.28 12.27
CA GLU A 138 8.69 -5.08 11.44
C GLU A 138 10.15 -4.73 11.15
N ASN A 139 11.02 -4.88 12.17
CA ASN A 139 12.45 -4.61 12.01
C ASN A 139 13.14 -5.67 11.15
N ALA A 140 12.77 -6.95 11.30
CA ALA A 140 13.33 -8.04 10.50
C ALA A 140 12.95 -7.90 9.02
N ILE A 141 11.68 -7.58 8.72
CA ILE A 141 11.21 -7.31 7.34
C ILE A 141 11.96 -6.12 6.74
N THR A 142 12.11 -5.04 7.51
CA THR A 142 12.85 -3.85 7.06
C THR A 142 14.30 -4.19 6.77
N LEU A 143 14.95 -4.95 7.64
CA LEU A 143 16.35 -5.38 7.47
C LEU A 143 16.52 -6.26 6.23
N MET A 144 15.63 -7.23 6.00
CA MET A 144 15.66 -8.09 4.81
C MET A 144 15.52 -7.28 3.51
N LEU A 145 14.69 -6.25 3.49
CA LEU A 145 14.49 -5.40 2.31
C LEU A 145 15.66 -4.45 2.04
N THR A 146 16.51 -4.20 3.03
CA THR A 146 17.71 -3.33 2.90
C THR A 146 19.00 -4.10 2.66
N ALA A 147 19.01 -5.42 2.84
CA ALA A 147 20.22 -6.26 2.77
C ALA A 147 20.62 -6.67 1.34
N HIS A 148 19.98 -6.13 0.33
CA HIS A 148 20.29 -6.31 -1.10
C HIS A 148 20.62 -4.97 -1.74
#